data_11668c3386edaaf37eac7d1c47b54046
#
_entry.id   11668c3386edaaf37eac7d1c47b54046
#
_cell.length_a   1.000
_cell.length_b   1.000
_cell.length_c   1.000
_cell.angle_alpha   90.00
_cell.angle_beta   90.00
_cell.angle_gamma   90.00
#
_symmetry.space_group_name_H-M   'P 1'
#
loop_
_entity.id
_entity.type
_entity.pdbx_description
1 polymer ?
#
loop_
_entity_poly.entity_id
_entity_poly.type
_entity_poly.pdbx_seq_one_letter_code
_entity_poly.pdbx_strand_id
1 'polypeptide(L)'
;DGNYEIQTVPNANTFTVTASASATISSGTSCTYGANFTQFNTFANGEYTARGFKFKCELESNDPAQNINVTELGFEASVKRRTETVNTSIASGTSAKTVTFGSPFFTGTGSLGGSTTAFLPTVGITLEGAVTGDYFKITSITGSQFVIEVRDSSNNFKNLNFRYTAIGFGKGT
;
A
#
# COMPACT_ATOMS: atom_id res chain seq x y z
N ASP A 1 -4.24 35.11 -2.67
CA ASP A 1 -3.50 33.86 -2.61
C ASP A 1 -3.07 33.63 -1.15
N GLY A 2 -3.25 32.43 -0.64
CA GLY A 2 -2.88 32.07 0.73
C GLY A 2 -2.85 30.57 0.93
N ASN A 3 -2.19 30.15 2.01
CA ASN A 3 -2.24 28.79 2.49
C ASN A 3 -3.35 28.69 3.54
N TYR A 4 -4.27 27.77 3.33
CA TYR A 4 -5.42 27.57 4.21
C TYR A 4 -5.42 26.13 4.70
N GLU A 5 -5.83 25.96 5.95
CA GLU A 5 -6.01 24.63 6.53
C GLU A 5 -7.36 24.05 6.10
N ILE A 6 -7.36 22.80 5.63
CA ILE A 6 -8.59 22.08 5.32
C ILE A 6 -9.27 21.69 6.64
N GLN A 7 -10.47 22.19 6.87
CA GLN A 7 -11.23 21.93 8.07
C GLN A 7 -12.06 20.65 7.97
N THR A 8 -12.74 20.45 6.87
CA THR A 8 -13.54 19.25 6.64
C THR A 8 -13.46 18.80 5.18
N VAL A 9 -13.68 17.51 4.95
CA VAL A 9 -13.83 16.91 3.62
C VAL A 9 -15.17 16.19 3.57
N PRO A 10 -16.27 16.90 3.27
CA PRO A 10 -17.62 16.31 3.28
C PRO A 10 -17.83 15.20 2.26
N ASN A 11 -17.11 15.23 1.15
CA ASN A 11 -17.14 14.21 0.11
C ASN A 11 -15.84 14.23 -0.73
N ALA A 12 -15.71 13.31 -1.67
CA ALA A 12 -14.50 13.15 -2.50
C ALA A 12 -14.12 14.38 -3.34
N ASN A 13 -15.06 15.31 -3.58
CA ASN A 13 -14.88 16.43 -4.50
C ASN A 13 -14.95 17.80 -3.82
N THR A 14 -15.17 17.85 -2.50
CA THR A 14 -15.33 19.10 -1.77
C THR A 14 -14.57 19.09 -0.46
N PHE A 15 -14.00 20.21 -0.11
CA PHE A 15 -13.42 20.46 1.20
C PHE A 15 -13.76 21.89 1.66
N THR A 16 -13.70 22.14 2.95
CA THR A 16 -13.90 23.46 3.53
C THR A 16 -12.60 23.97 4.13
N VAL A 17 -12.41 25.27 4.03
CA VAL A 17 -11.30 25.99 4.67
C VAL A 17 -11.88 27.18 5.41
N THR A 18 -11.24 27.63 6.49
CA THR A 18 -11.54 28.90 7.13
C THR A 18 -10.71 29.98 6.47
N ALA A 19 -11.36 30.94 5.85
CA ALA A 19 -10.73 32.14 5.28
C ALA A 19 -11.27 33.41 5.97
N SER A 20 -10.39 34.37 6.21
CA SER A 20 -10.74 35.67 6.82
C SER A 20 -11.44 36.60 5.86
N ALA A 21 -11.46 36.29 4.56
CA ALA A 21 -12.16 37.07 3.54
C ALA A 21 -12.80 36.12 2.53
N SER A 22 -14.02 36.46 2.05
CA SER A 22 -14.60 35.73 0.93
C SER A 22 -14.01 36.24 -0.39
N ALA A 23 -13.53 35.33 -1.20
CA ALA A 23 -13.11 35.61 -2.57
C ALA A 23 -13.91 34.72 -3.51
N THR A 24 -14.37 35.27 -4.63
CA THR A 24 -14.93 34.48 -5.71
C THR A 24 -13.77 33.91 -6.51
N ILE A 25 -13.62 32.56 -6.50
CA ILE A 25 -12.64 31.87 -7.32
C ILE A 25 -13.34 31.47 -8.62
N SER A 26 -12.79 31.89 -9.76
CA SER A 26 -13.30 31.49 -11.07
C SER A 26 -13.13 29.99 -11.29
N SER A 27 -14.08 29.35 -11.95
CA SER A 27 -13.97 27.96 -12.34
C SER A 27 -12.72 27.76 -13.22
N GLY A 28 -11.96 26.71 -12.97
CA GLY A 28 -10.70 26.43 -13.67
C GLY A 28 -9.44 26.92 -12.96
N THR A 29 -9.55 27.58 -11.81
CA THR A 29 -8.40 27.91 -10.97
C THR A 29 -7.86 26.61 -10.34
N SER A 30 -6.58 26.30 -10.57
CA SER A 30 -5.98 25.13 -9.93
C SER A 30 -5.77 25.39 -8.46
N CYS A 31 -6.21 24.45 -7.65
CA CYS A 31 -5.95 24.39 -6.21
C CYS A 31 -5.03 23.21 -5.93
N THR A 32 -3.87 23.46 -5.35
CA THR A 32 -3.00 22.42 -4.84
C THR A 32 -3.17 22.33 -3.34
N TYR A 33 -3.44 21.12 -2.84
CA TYR A 33 -3.41 20.90 -1.42
C TYR A 33 -2.23 20.01 -1.05
N GLY A 34 -1.59 20.30 0.08
CA GLY A 34 -0.56 19.47 0.69
C GLY A 34 -1.11 18.78 1.94
N ALA A 35 -0.66 17.57 2.23
CA ALA A 35 -0.97 16.92 3.49
C ALA A 35 -0.45 17.78 4.64
N ASN A 36 -1.32 18.11 5.61
CA ASN A 36 -0.87 18.74 6.85
C ASN A 36 -0.03 17.72 7.64
N PHE A 37 1.21 18.09 7.93
CA PHE A 37 2.03 17.34 8.87
C PHE A 37 1.66 17.77 10.30
N THR A 38 1.61 16.81 11.20
CA THR A 38 1.55 17.10 12.64
C THR A 38 2.81 17.83 13.08
N GLN A 39 2.82 18.35 14.30
CA GLN A 39 4.03 18.95 14.86
C GLN A 39 5.17 17.93 14.89
N PHE A 40 6.41 18.42 14.79
CA PHE A 40 7.57 17.56 14.90
C PHE A 40 7.66 16.97 16.31
N ASN A 41 7.86 15.67 16.36
CA ASN A 41 8.13 14.94 17.59
C ASN A 41 9.53 14.38 17.54
N THR A 42 10.12 14.11 18.69
CA THR A 42 11.42 13.43 18.77
C THR A 42 11.32 12.09 18.04
N PHE A 43 12.22 11.90 17.07
CA PHE A 43 12.29 10.66 16.33
C PHE A 43 13.00 9.60 17.17
N ALA A 44 12.34 8.47 17.38
CA ALA A 44 12.91 7.28 18.01
C ALA A 44 12.71 6.08 17.09
N ASN A 45 13.54 5.06 17.25
CA ASN A 45 13.34 3.81 16.51
C ASN A 45 12.01 3.17 16.92
N GLY A 46 11.17 2.83 15.94
CA GLY A 46 9.85 2.27 16.20
C GLY A 46 9.01 2.06 14.95
N GLU A 47 7.81 1.56 15.15
CA GLU A 47 6.82 1.40 14.07
C GLU A 47 5.95 2.64 13.99
N TYR A 48 5.86 3.21 12.80
CA TYR A 48 5.08 4.42 12.54
C TYR A 48 4.07 4.16 11.41
N THR A 49 2.86 4.68 11.58
CA THR A 49 1.81 4.64 10.55
C THR A 49 1.51 6.05 10.09
N ALA A 50 1.86 6.39 8.86
CA ALA A 50 1.57 7.68 8.26
C ALA A 50 1.50 7.59 6.74
N ARG A 51 0.89 8.59 6.11
CA ARG A 51 0.89 8.74 4.64
C ARG A 51 2.17 9.37 4.12
N GLY A 52 2.88 10.11 4.96
CA GLY A 52 4.14 10.76 4.63
C GLY A 52 4.92 11.10 5.88
N PHE A 53 6.22 11.19 5.74
CA PHE A 53 7.13 11.56 6.81
C PHE A 53 7.93 12.77 6.39
N LYS A 54 8.15 13.69 7.33
CA LYS A 54 9.03 14.83 7.19
C LYS A 54 10.02 14.81 8.33
N PHE A 55 11.28 14.74 8.02
CA PHE A 55 12.36 14.73 9.01
C PHE A 55 12.94 16.12 9.17
N LYS A 56 13.32 16.47 10.38
CA LYS A 56 14.00 17.70 10.76
C LYS A 56 15.15 17.34 11.70
N CYS A 57 16.30 17.89 11.44
CA CYS A 57 17.43 17.85 12.36
C CYS A 57 17.64 19.25 12.93
N GLU A 58 17.70 19.38 14.23
CA GLU A 58 18.07 20.59 14.94
C GLU A 58 19.47 20.40 15.51
N LEU A 59 20.34 21.31 15.15
CA LEU A 59 21.72 21.32 15.59
C LEU A 59 21.90 22.52 16.51
N GLU A 60 22.43 22.28 17.71
CA GLU A 60 22.70 23.32 18.70
C GLU A 60 24.10 23.15 19.20
N SER A 61 24.83 24.27 19.32
CA SER A 61 26.12 24.33 19.96
C SER A 61 26.10 25.43 21.00
N ASN A 62 26.52 25.13 22.20
CA ASN A 62 26.68 26.10 23.29
C ASN A 62 28.05 26.78 23.27
N ASP A 63 28.94 26.40 22.37
CA ASP A 63 30.27 27.00 22.20
C ASP A 63 30.34 27.78 20.88
N PRO A 64 30.42 29.11 20.91
CA PRO A 64 30.49 29.93 19.71
C PRO A 64 31.79 29.74 18.90
N ALA A 65 32.77 29.05 19.43
CA ALA A 65 34.01 28.72 18.72
C ALA A 65 33.94 27.39 17.98
N GLN A 66 32.84 26.61 18.15
CA GLN A 66 32.65 25.32 17.48
C GLN A 66 31.72 25.44 16.27
N ASN A 67 32.15 24.89 15.16
CA ASN A 67 31.32 24.65 14.00
C ASN A 67 30.77 23.23 14.05
N ILE A 68 29.45 23.10 13.90
CA ILE A 68 28.82 21.81 13.73
C ILE A 68 28.86 21.46 12.23
N ASN A 69 29.55 20.38 11.90
CA ASN A 69 29.58 19.86 10.53
C ASN A 69 28.85 18.54 10.48
N VAL A 70 27.74 18.49 9.72
CA VAL A 70 27.01 17.26 9.44
C VAL A 70 27.45 16.75 8.08
N THR A 71 28.20 15.66 8.09
CA THR A 71 28.70 15.03 6.86
C THR A 71 27.69 14.08 6.23
N GLU A 72 26.79 13.52 7.03
CA GLU A 72 25.73 12.63 6.55
C GLU A 72 24.51 12.72 7.48
N LEU A 73 23.33 12.78 6.90
CA LEU A 73 22.05 12.70 7.59
C LEU A 73 21.15 11.75 6.81
N GLY A 74 20.79 10.64 7.41
CA GLY A 74 19.97 9.62 6.78
C GLY A 74 18.99 8.97 7.73
N PHE A 75 18.07 8.21 7.16
CA PHE A 75 17.20 7.32 7.90
C PHE A 75 17.05 5.99 7.13
N GLU A 76 16.83 4.92 7.86
CA GLU A 76 16.49 3.63 7.30
C GLU A 76 15.00 3.38 7.56
N ALA A 77 14.26 3.02 6.51
CA ALA A 77 12.86 2.68 6.61
C ALA A 77 12.60 1.32 5.97
N SER A 78 11.95 0.44 6.71
CA SER A 78 11.49 -0.85 6.21
C SER A 78 9.97 -0.96 6.30
N VAL A 79 9.36 -1.57 5.30
CA VAL A 79 7.91 -1.86 5.29
C VAL A 79 7.71 -3.32 5.67
N LYS A 80 6.94 -3.55 6.72
CA LYS A 80 6.64 -4.90 7.21
C LYS A 80 5.84 -5.70 6.17
N ARG A 81 6.25 -6.94 5.94
CA ARG A 81 5.47 -7.87 5.14
C ARG A 81 4.22 -8.30 5.89
N ARG A 82 3.12 -8.40 5.16
CA ARG A 82 1.85 -8.94 5.62
C ARG A 82 1.63 -10.32 5.03
N THR A 83 1.10 -11.22 5.85
CA THR A 83 0.63 -12.53 5.41
C THR A 83 -0.89 -12.57 5.54
N GLU A 84 -1.55 -13.04 4.49
CA GLU A 84 -2.98 -13.35 4.49
C GLU A 84 -3.14 -14.84 4.20
N THR A 85 -3.77 -15.56 5.11
CA THR A 85 -4.02 -17.00 4.98
C THR A 85 -5.51 -17.26 5.07
N VAL A 86 -6.04 -17.97 4.09
CA VAL A 86 -7.42 -18.45 4.10
C VAL A 86 -7.43 -19.92 4.49
N ASN A 87 -7.98 -20.20 5.66
CA ASN A 87 -8.10 -21.54 6.21
C ASN A 87 -9.36 -22.28 5.73
N THR A 88 -10.31 -21.55 5.14
CA THR A 88 -11.54 -22.11 4.58
C THR A 88 -11.29 -22.59 3.15
N SER A 89 -11.79 -23.76 2.81
CA SER A 89 -11.69 -24.31 1.46
C SER A 89 -12.49 -23.46 0.47
N ILE A 90 -11.89 -23.15 -0.67
CA ILE A 90 -12.48 -22.38 -1.77
C ILE A 90 -12.64 -23.33 -2.97
N ALA A 91 -13.84 -23.44 -3.52
CA ALA A 91 -14.05 -24.22 -4.74
C ALA A 91 -13.51 -23.45 -5.95
N SER A 92 -12.68 -24.10 -6.77
CA SER A 92 -12.12 -23.50 -7.98
C SER A 92 -13.15 -23.32 -9.10
N GLY A 93 -14.19 -24.13 -9.12
CA GLY A 93 -15.17 -24.13 -10.20
C GLY A 93 -14.64 -24.80 -11.47
N THR A 94 -15.37 -24.64 -12.56
CA THR A 94 -15.06 -25.21 -13.88
C THR A 94 -14.63 -24.14 -14.89
N SER A 95 -14.06 -23.04 -14.39
CA SER A 95 -13.52 -21.93 -15.18
C SER A 95 -12.44 -21.21 -14.37
N ALA A 96 -11.82 -20.19 -14.93
CA ALA A 96 -10.90 -19.34 -14.20
C ALA A 96 -11.62 -18.69 -12.98
N LYS A 97 -11.03 -18.81 -11.80
CA LYS A 97 -11.55 -18.29 -10.54
C LYS A 97 -10.79 -17.05 -10.11
N THR A 98 -11.51 -15.94 -9.95
CA THR A 98 -10.96 -14.75 -9.30
C THR A 98 -11.11 -14.87 -7.79
N VAL A 99 -10.04 -14.61 -7.07
CA VAL A 99 -9.98 -14.57 -5.59
C VAL A 99 -9.52 -13.19 -5.16
N THR A 100 -10.37 -12.49 -4.44
CA THR A 100 -10.08 -11.15 -3.90
C THR A 100 -9.47 -11.29 -2.52
N PHE A 101 -8.40 -10.54 -2.26
CA PHE A 101 -7.78 -10.45 -0.93
C PHE A 101 -8.67 -9.69 0.04
N GLY A 102 -8.63 -10.03 1.31
CA GLY A 102 -9.39 -9.35 2.36
C GLY A 102 -9.01 -7.86 2.49
N SER A 103 -7.76 -7.53 2.26
CA SER A 103 -7.27 -6.15 2.08
C SER A 103 -6.29 -6.09 0.92
N PRO A 104 -6.25 -5.00 0.15
CA PRO A 104 -5.27 -4.86 -0.93
C PRO A 104 -3.83 -4.89 -0.41
N PHE A 105 -2.94 -5.54 -1.15
CA PHE A 105 -1.49 -5.44 -0.96
C PHE A 105 -0.96 -4.20 -1.66
N PHE A 106 0.10 -3.62 -1.12
CA PHE A 106 0.82 -2.53 -1.75
C PHE A 106 1.69 -3.07 -2.88
N THR A 107 1.58 -2.50 -4.07
CA THR A 107 2.26 -2.96 -5.29
C THR A 107 3.35 -2.02 -5.79
N GLY A 108 3.66 -0.97 -5.02
CA GLY A 108 4.74 -0.03 -5.37
C GLY A 108 4.34 1.05 -6.38
N THR A 109 3.05 1.29 -6.59
CA THR A 109 2.59 2.42 -7.41
C THR A 109 2.80 3.72 -6.65
N GLY A 110 3.78 4.49 -7.00
CA GLY A 110 4.05 5.80 -6.43
C GLY A 110 5.53 6.13 -6.42
N SER A 111 5.85 7.36 -6.44
CA SER A 111 7.05 8.18 -6.49
C SER A 111 8.41 7.66 -5.96
N LEU A 112 8.60 6.38 -5.77
CA LEU A 112 9.90 5.81 -5.39
C LEU A 112 10.77 5.42 -6.60
N GLY A 113 10.45 5.95 -7.80
CA GLY A 113 11.32 5.85 -8.97
C GLY A 113 11.60 4.43 -9.49
N GLY A 114 10.80 3.44 -9.11
CA GLY A 114 10.97 2.04 -9.47
C GLY A 114 9.83 1.49 -10.32
N SER A 115 10.08 0.35 -10.95
CA SER A 115 9.11 -0.40 -11.73
C SER A 115 7.82 -0.68 -10.92
N THR A 116 6.67 -0.40 -11.50
CA THR A 116 5.34 -0.57 -10.90
C THR A 116 4.94 -2.01 -10.57
N THR A 117 5.82 -2.99 -10.85
CA THR A 117 5.59 -4.42 -10.63
C THR A 117 6.45 -5.04 -9.53
N ALA A 118 7.27 -4.24 -8.85
CA ALA A 118 8.30 -4.75 -7.94
C ALA A 118 7.77 -5.42 -6.66
N PHE A 119 6.52 -5.18 -6.28
CA PHE A 119 5.97 -5.59 -4.97
C PHE A 119 4.66 -6.37 -5.06
N LEU A 120 4.43 -7.08 -6.15
CA LEU A 120 3.27 -7.99 -6.23
C LEU A 120 3.34 -9.02 -5.09
N PRO A 121 2.19 -9.38 -4.49
CA PRO A 121 2.17 -10.43 -3.48
C PRO A 121 2.53 -11.79 -4.10
N THR A 122 3.22 -12.61 -3.32
CA THR A 122 3.44 -14.01 -3.65
C THR A 122 2.29 -14.83 -3.13
N VAL A 123 1.72 -15.71 -3.96
CA VAL A 123 0.58 -16.55 -3.60
C VAL A 123 1.00 -18.02 -3.63
N GLY A 124 0.88 -18.67 -2.50
CA GLY A 124 1.02 -20.12 -2.36
C GLY A 124 -0.35 -20.79 -2.34
N ILE A 125 -0.52 -21.88 -3.09
CA ILE A 125 -1.77 -22.64 -3.21
C ILE A 125 -1.58 -24.06 -2.67
N THR A 126 -2.55 -24.52 -1.91
CA THR A 126 -2.68 -25.92 -1.51
C THR A 126 -3.98 -26.46 -2.12
N LEU A 127 -3.86 -27.39 -3.07
CA LEU A 127 -5.01 -28.11 -3.63
C LEU A 127 -5.46 -29.23 -2.69
N GLU A 128 -6.76 -29.42 -2.57
CA GLU A 128 -7.39 -30.48 -1.79
C GLU A 128 -8.01 -31.51 -2.73
N GLY A 129 -7.72 -32.81 -2.49
CA GLY A 129 -8.26 -33.91 -3.29
C GLY A 129 -7.69 -34.01 -4.70
N ALA A 130 -6.54 -33.40 -4.98
CA ALA A 130 -5.86 -33.55 -6.24
C ALA A 130 -5.34 -34.98 -6.45
N VAL A 131 -5.39 -35.46 -7.67
CA VAL A 131 -4.82 -36.76 -8.10
C VAL A 131 -3.67 -36.49 -9.07
N THR A 132 -2.94 -37.56 -9.40
CA THR A 132 -1.81 -37.46 -10.32
C THR A 132 -2.20 -36.84 -11.65
N GLY A 133 -1.49 -35.78 -12.02
CA GLY A 133 -1.72 -35.02 -13.26
C GLY A 133 -2.64 -33.80 -13.08
N ASP A 134 -3.28 -33.62 -11.93
CA ASP A 134 -3.97 -32.38 -11.62
C ASP A 134 -2.96 -31.26 -11.31
N TYR A 135 -3.23 -30.05 -11.79
CA TYR A 135 -2.38 -28.91 -11.55
C TYR A 135 -3.17 -27.60 -11.47
N PHE A 136 -2.55 -26.59 -10.95
CA PHE A 136 -3.09 -25.23 -11.00
C PHE A 136 -2.17 -24.28 -11.76
N LYS A 137 -2.75 -23.22 -12.27
CA LYS A 137 -2.05 -22.11 -12.91
C LYS A 137 -2.60 -20.81 -12.38
N ILE A 138 -1.73 -19.94 -11.90
CA ILE A 138 -2.10 -18.57 -11.59
C ILE A 138 -1.88 -17.73 -12.86
N THR A 139 -2.95 -17.16 -13.40
CA THR A 139 -2.95 -16.44 -14.68
C THR A 139 -2.78 -14.95 -14.52
N SER A 140 -3.12 -14.41 -13.34
CA SER A 140 -2.97 -13.00 -13.02
C SER A 140 -2.82 -12.81 -11.52
N ILE A 141 -1.98 -11.87 -11.11
CA ILE A 141 -1.87 -11.37 -9.73
C ILE A 141 -1.85 -9.86 -9.78
N THR A 142 -2.64 -9.24 -8.92
CA THR A 142 -2.66 -7.79 -8.67
C THR A 142 -2.54 -7.53 -7.16
N GLY A 143 -2.53 -6.27 -6.76
CA GLY A 143 -2.57 -5.93 -5.34
C GLY A 143 -3.87 -6.32 -4.65
N SER A 144 -4.98 -6.47 -5.37
CA SER A 144 -6.31 -6.72 -4.81
C SER A 144 -6.81 -8.14 -5.00
N GLN A 145 -6.27 -8.90 -5.94
CA GLN A 145 -6.78 -10.22 -6.32
C GLN A 145 -5.77 -11.05 -7.08
N PHE A 146 -6.04 -12.34 -7.19
CA PHE A 146 -5.39 -13.23 -8.16
C PHE A 146 -6.43 -14.06 -8.91
N VAL A 147 -6.04 -14.59 -10.07
CA VAL A 147 -6.86 -15.48 -10.89
C VAL A 147 -6.18 -16.83 -10.97
N ILE A 148 -6.91 -17.89 -10.61
CA ILE A 148 -6.44 -19.26 -10.62
C ILE A 148 -7.29 -20.13 -11.55
N GLU A 149 -6.63 -21.02 -12.25
CA GLU A 149 -7.25 -22.11 -13.01
C GLU A 149 -6.76 -23.45 -12.41
N VAL A 150 -7.69 -24.37 -12.20
CA VAL A 150 -7.35 -25.75 -11.83
C VAL A 150 -7.72 -26.66 -12.97
N ARG A 151 -6.80 -27.54 -13.35
CA ARG A 151 -6.92 -28.38 -14.54
C ARG A 151 -6.50 -29.81 -14.26
N ASP A 152 -7.05 -30.75 -15.03
CA ASP A 152 -6.66 -32.15 -15.06
C ASP A 152 -5.48 -32.40 -16.01
N SER A 153 -5.02 -33.64 -16.08
CA SER A 153 -3.94 -34.09 -16.98
C SER A 153 -4.27 -33.89 -18.48
N SER A 154 -5.53 -33.76 -18.84
CA SER A 154 -5.99 -33.50 -20.21
C SER A 154 -6.20 -32.01 -20.48
N ASN A 155 -5.77 -31.15 -19.55
CA ASN A 155 -5.90 -29.69 -19.63
C ASN A 155 -7.36 -29.19 -19.59
N ASN A 156 -8.32 -29.98 -19.13
CA ASN A 156 -9.68 -29.54 -18.90
C ASN A 156 -9.78 -28.88 -17.53
N PHE A 157 -10.70 -27.94 -17.39
CA PHE A 157 -11.02 -27.37 -16.10
C PHE A 157 -11.55 -28.45 -15.15
N LYS A 158 -11.02 -28.45 -13.93
CA LYS A 158 -11.42 -29.36 -12.87
C LYS A 158 -11.80 -28.58 -11.61
N ASN A 159 -12.96 -28.91 -11.06
CA ASN A 159 -13.41 -28.30 -9.81
C ASN A 159 -12.77 -29.05 -8.63
N LEU A 160 -11.78 -28.43 -8.00
CA LEU A 160 -11.18 -28.86 -6.75
C LEU A 160 -11.24 -27.74 -5.71
N ASN A 161 -11.20 -28.14 -4.47
CA ASN A 161 -11.05 -27.17 -3.39
C ASN A 161 -9.58 -26.78 -3.22
N PHE A 162 -9.34 -25.56 -2.80
CA PHE A 162 -8.00 -25.08 -2.48
C PHE A 162 -8.03 -24.09 -1.33
N ARG A 163 -6.87 -23.91 -0.72
CA ARG A 163 -6.54 -22.84 0.22
C ARG A 163 -5.38 -22.03 -0.30
N TYR A 164 -5.24 -20.81 0.18
CA TYR A 164 -4.09 -20.00 -0.22
C TYR A 164 -3.46 -19.28 0.96
N THR A 165 -2.20 -18.95 0.77
CA THR A 165 -1.45 -18.00 1.60
C THR A 165 -0.83 -16.97 0.67
N ALA A 166 -1.11 -15.70 0.93
CA ALA A 166 -0.53 -14.59 0.19
C ALA A 166 0.41 -13.80 1.09
N ILE A 167 1.59 -13.46 0.58
CA ILE A 167 2.62 -12.70 1.30
C ILE A 167 3.00 -11.49 0.46
N GLY A 168 2.90 -10.31 1.03
CA GLY A 168 3.22 -9.07 0.34
C GLY A 168 3.38 -7.91 1.32
N PHE A 169 3.36 -6.70 0.81
CA PHE A 169 3.43 -5.49 1.62
C PHE A 169 2.06 -4.83 1.76
N GLY A 170 1.87 -4.00 2.76
CA GLY A 170 0.65 -3.25 2.98
C GLY A 170 0.09 -3.39 4.39
N LYS A 171 -0.93 -2.59 4.67
CA LYS A 171 -1.63 -2.64 5.95
C LYS A 171 -2.60 -3.83 5.98
N GLY A 172 -2.53 -4.66 7.03
CA GLY A 172 -3.58 -5.61 7.35
C GLY A 172 -4.86 -4.89 7.81
N THR A 173 -5.99 -5.57 7.73
CA THR A 173 -7.24 -5.16 8.39
C THR A 173 -7.15 -5.38 9.88
#